data_b27e5005bcd7de7bfaeed4ebdaba3b90
#
_entry.id   b27e5005bcd7de7bfaeed4ebdaba3b90
#
_cell.length_a   1.000
_cell.length_b   1.000
_cell.length_c   1.000
_cell.angle_alpha   90.00
_cell.angle_beta   90.00
_cell.angle_gamma   90.00
#
_symmetry.space_group_name_H-M   'P 1'
#
loop_
_entity.id
_entity.type
_entity.pdbx_description
1 polymer ?
#
loop_
_entity_poly.entity_id
_entity_poly.type
_entity_poly.pdbx_seq_one_letter_code
_entity_poly.pdbx_strand_id
1 'polypeptide(L)'
;MRRKLVGAATAVAVGAAMVLTAAPAPAQAAPGWRIEKVFGRSDFLDVQAIAASGAHNAWLLGLVPDPEPTFVTQRWNGSGWAPVALPARLRNVIGPWALFSGIYTTSPSNTWFFPVLPDHMTPVQYALRWDGAAWTTYKVTTRPDTVLDAAVFSSTDVWAFGEAGASFPRYGPAVVRHWDGTAWRAVAVPVGTPVTVDGVAPGDIWALGVSQATIHHVHQAIVAMHWNGTAWSALRLPTFAPVKSGYPWAATAISAAGPQDAWVAETPAASQQTGFSPAGLILLHWNGSTWRTVANNRTLHGVTGLTPDGDGGFWLTATDPANPNAGDIIDYRHGTFTSQPAPAPHGYTGAASGIVAVPGTGSFWAAGMLTAVKGGTSETDILRYSP
;
A
#
# COMPACT_ATOMS: atom_id res chain seq x y z
N MET A 1 16.97 -23.10 -95.02
CA MET A 1 16.28 -22.79 -93.76
C MET A 1 17.12 -23.37 -92.62
N ARG A 2 17.83 -22.52 -91.92
CA ARG A 2 18.75 -22.94 -90.85
C ARG A 2 18.10 -22.62 -89.45
N ARG A 3 17.86 -23.64 -88.68
CA ARG A 3 17.45 -23.50 -87.28
C ARG A 3 18.69 -23.23 -86.44
N LYS A 4 18.66 -22.14 -85.68
CA LYS A 4 19.66 -21.87 -84.63
C LYS A 4 19.16 -22.47 -83.32
N LEU A 5 19.95 -23.34 -82.74
CA LEU A 5 19.82 -23.80 -81.37
C LEU A 5 20.38 -22.74 -80.41
N VAL A 6 19.56 -22.33 -79.43
CA VAL A 6 20.03 -21.49 -78.33
C VAL A 6 20.21 -22.39 -77.11
N GLY A 7 21.42 -22.53 -76.66
CA GLY A 7 21.76 -23.25 -75.45
C GLY A 7 21.42 -22.43 -74.21
N ALA A 8 20.67 -23.00 -73.25
CA ALA A 8 20.41 -22.44 -71.95
C ALA A 8 21.53 -22.85 -71.00
N ALA A 9 22.25 -21.87 -70.44
CA ALA A 9 23.18 -22.09 -69.35
C ALA A 9 22.44 -22.06 -68.02
N THR A 10 22.49 -23.16 -67.29
CA THR A 10 21.91 -23.26 -65.93
C THR A 10 22.96 -22.76 -64.93
N ALA A 11 22.69 -21.59 -64.29
CA ALA A 11 23.48 -21.12 -63.19
C ALA A 11 23.01 -21.78 -61.90
N VAL A 12 23.86 -22.55 -61.24
CA VAL A 12 23.63 -23.12 -59.91
C VAL A 12 24.01 -22.06 -58.89
N ALA A 13 23.04 -21.44 -58.24
CA ALA A 13 23.27 -20.55 -57.10
C ALA A 13 23.43 -21.42 -55.85
N VAL A 14 24.63 -21.43 -55.29
CA VAL A 14 24.93 -21.98 -53.98
C VAL A 14 24.51 -20.95 -52.94
N GLY A 15 23.34 -21.11 -52.36
CA GLY A 15 22.85 -20.31 -51.23
C GLY A 15 23.54 -20.76 -49.94
N ALA A 16 24.45 -19.93 -49.41
CA ALA A 16 24.93 -20.10 -48.04
C ALA A 16 23.82 -19.75 -47.06
N ALA A 17 23.22 -20.75 -46.40
CA ALA A 17 22.30 -20.53 -45.30
C ALA A 17 23.09 -20.01 -44.10
N MET A 18 23.00 -18.71 -43.80
CA MET A 18 23.40 -18.19 -42.48
C MET A 18 22.45 -18.75 -41.41
N VAL A 19 22.96 -19.65 -40.59
CA VAL A 19 22.32 -20.03 -39.37
C VAL A 19 22.50 -18.88 -38.38
N LEU A 20 21.49 -18.02 -38.24
CA LEU A 20 21.42 -17.07 -37.16
C LEU A 20 21.18 -17.88 -35.86
N THR A 21 22.26 -18.14 -35.12
CA THR A 21 22.15 -18.59 -33.73
C THR A 21 21.51 -17.45 -32.94
N ALA A 22 20.23 -17.62 -32.55
CA ALA A 22 19.61 -16.72 -31.62
C ALA A 22 20.47 -16.68 -30.35
N ALA A 23 20.84 -15.49 -29.92
CA ALA A 23 21.48 -15.32 -28.62
C ALA A 23 20.59 -15.96 -27.54
N PRO A 24 21.15 -16.71 -26.58
CA PRO A 24 20.33 -17.26 -25.51
C PRO A 24 19.60 -16.12 -24.82
N ALA A 25 18.30 -16.30 -24.60
CA ALA A 25 17.53 -15.36 -23.82
C ALA A 25 18.21 -15.18 -22.45
N PRO A 26 18.29 -13.96 -21.93
CA PRO A 26 18.89 -13.73 -20.61
C PRO A 26 18.20 -14.67 -19.62
N ALA A 27 19.00 -15.40 -18.85
CA ALA A 27 18.48 -16.30 -17.83
C ALA A 27 17.54 -15.50 -16.91
N GLN A 28 16.29 -15.96 -16.79
CA GLN A 28 15.32 -15.33 -15.92
C GLN A 28 15.85 -15.43 -14.49
N ALA A 29 15.94 -14.31 -13.77
CA ALA A 29 16.38 -14.32 -12.38
C ALA A 29 15.48 -15.24 -11.57
N ALA A 30 16.04 -15.97 -10.62
CA ALA A 30 15.25 -16.83 -9.74
C ALA A 30 14.19 -15.99 -9.01
N PRO A 31 12.98 -16.55 -8.78
CA PRO A 31 11.92 -15.87 -8.02
C PRO A 31 12.44 -15.42 -6.66
N GLY A 32 12.08 -14.21 -6.26
CA GLY A 32 12.47 -13.75 -4.93
C GLY A 32 12.45 -12.24 -4.75
N TRP A 33 12.64 -11.84 -3.50
CA TRP A 33 12.78 -10.45 -3.10
C TRP A 33 14.22 -9.98 -3.32
N ARG A 34 14.36 -8.76 -3.82
CA ARG A 34 15.67 -8.09 -3.97
C ARG A 34 15.54 -6.61 -3.66
N ILE A 35 16.66 -6.01 -3.28
CA ILE A 35 16.77 -4.55 -3.17
C ILE A 35 16.81 -3.98 -4.60
N GLU A 36 15.86 -3.11 -4.91
CA GLU A 36 15.79 -2.40 -6.19
C GLU A 36 16.48 -1.05 -6.13
N LYS A 37 16.35 -0.35 -5.00
CA LYS A 37 16.98 0.96 -4.79
C LYS A 37 17.23 1.21 -3.31
N VAL A 38 18.38 1.81 -3.00
CA VAL A 38 18.68 2.37 -1.68
C VAL A 38 18.77 3.89 -1.82
N PHE A 39 18.20 4.60 -0.87
CA PHE A 39 18.33 6.05 -0.73
C PHE A 39 19.44 6.32 0.27
N GLY A 40 20.46 7.10 -0.14
CA GLY A 40 21.58 7.45 0.74
C GLY A 40 21.14 8.34 1.92
N ARG A 41 22.03 8.54 2.85
CA ARG A 41 21.76 9.34 4.08
C ARG A 41 21.34 10.79 3.81
N SER A 42 21.84 11.38 2.73
CA SER A 42 21.43 12.74 2.29
C SER A 42 20.00 12.79 1.78
N ASP A 43 19.47 11.63 1.38
CA ASP A 43 18.15 11.47 0.78
C ASP A 43 17.25 10.62 1.66
N PHE A 44 17.56 10.51 2.98
CA PHE A 44 16.80 9.67 3.90
C PHE A 44 15.32 9.97 3.78
N LEU A 45 14.55 8.91 3.54
CA LEU A 45 13.14 8.96 3.28
C LEU A 45 12.44 8.07 4.32
N ASP A 46 11.72 8.69 5.23
CA ASP A 46 10.78 7.94 6.07
C ASP A 46 9.55 7.61 5.24
N VAL A 47 9.42 6.33 4.86
CA VAL A 47 8.36 5.89 3.93
C VAL A 47 7.01 5.89 4.63
N GLN A 48 6.08 6.62 4.05
CA GLN A 48 4.71 6.71 4.51
C GLN A 48 3.75 5.79 3.73
N ALA A 49 3.94 5.69 2.41
CA ALA A 49 3.09 4.85 1.56
C ALA A 49 3.77 4.49 0.24
N ILE A 50 3.38 3.35 -0.31
CA ILE A 50 3.73 2.89 -1.65
C ILE A 50 2.47 2.45 -2.39
N ALA A 51 2.38 2.74 -3.68
CA ALA A 51 1.27 2.34 -4.54
C ALA A 51 1.76 1.95 -5.93
N ALA A 52 1.06 1.02 -6.60
CA ALA A 52 1.36 0.62 -7.96
C ALA A 52 0.10 0.42 -8.78
N SER A 53 0.14 0.74 -10.07
CA SER A 53 -0.94 0.46 -11.01
C SER A 53 -0.50 -0.37 -12.22
N GLY A 54 0.73 -0.85 -12.23
CA GLY A 54 1.26 -1.72 -13.28
C GLY A 54 2.78 -1.70 -13.35
N ALA A 55 3.34 -2.49 -14.27
CA ALA A 55 4.78 -2.70 -14.43
C ALA A 55 5.61 -1.41 -14.62
N HIS A 56 5.00 -0.35 -15.15
CA HIS A 56 5.66 0.90 -15.49
C HIS A 56 5.15 2.09 -14.67
N ASN A 57 4.36 1.86 -13.62
CA ASN A 57 3.86 2.93 -12.77
C ASN A 57 3.71 2.47 -11.33
N ALA A 58 4.59 2.96 -10.49
CA ALA A 58 4.47 2.89 -9.04
C ALA A 58 4.91 4.23 -8.43
N TRP A 59 4.44 4.51 -7.24
CA TRP A 59 4.70 5.73 -6.50
C TRP A 59 5.08 5.43 -5.07
N LEU A 60 6.00 6.22 -4.55
CA LEU A 60 6.43 6.24 -3.18
C LEU A 60 6.17 7.62 -2.60
N LEU A 61 5.57 7.67 -1.44
CA LEU A 61 5.43 8.85 -0.62
C LEU A 61 6.29 8.70 0.63
N GLY A 62 7.04 9.71 0.97
CA GLY A 62 7.83 9.71 2.18
C GLY A 62 8.05 11.10 2.75
N LEU A 63 8.73 11.14 3.87
CA LEU A 63 9.15 12.34 4.57
C LEU A 63 10.65 12.41 4.67
N VAL A 64 11.20 13.57 4.41
CA VAL A 64 12.54 13.95 4.84
C VAL A 64 12.38 14.71 6.16
N PRO A 65 12.82 14.14 7.30
CA PRO A 65 12.47 14.67 8.61
C PRO A 65 13.30 15.89 9.06
N ASP A 66 14.47 16.16 8.44
CA ASP A 66 15.44 17.13 8.97
C ASP A 66 15.84 18.19 7.90
N PRO A 67 15.94 19.48 8.24
CA PRO A 67 15.58 20.12 9.52
C PRO A 67 14.07 20.37 9.71
N GLU A 68 13.31 20.44 8.62
CA GLU A 68 11.85 20.60 8.62
C GLU A 68 11.21 19.44 7.82
N PRO A 69 10.19 18.76 8.37
CA PRO A 69 9.54 17.65 7.67
C PRO A 69 9.02 18.08 6.31
N THR A 70 9.50 17.43 5.28
CA THR A 70 9.13 17.73 3.89
C THR A 70 8.63 16.47 3.21
N PHE A 71 7.44 16.53 2.63
CA PHE A 71 6.95 15.43 1.78
C PHE A 71 7.78 15.33 0.51
N VAL A 72 8.14 14.11 0.17
CA VAL A 72 8.81 13.77 -1.08
C VAL A 72 8.07 12.63 -1.77
N THR A 73 8.04 12.68 -3.10
CA THR A 73 7.49 11.59 -3.91
C THR A 73 8.51 11.10 -4.90
N GLN A 74 8.53 9.78 -5.09
CA GLN A 74 9.30 9.11 -6.14
C GLN A 74 8.33 8.34 -7.04
N ARG A 75 8.63 8.28 -8.32
CA ARG A 75 7.84 7.52 -9.29
C ARG A 75 8.72 6.53 -10.03
N TRP A 76 8.23 5.31 -10.13
CA TRP A 76 8.76 4.27 -11.02
C TRP A 76 8.16 4.43 -12.42
N ASN A 77 8.99 4.44 -13.45
CA ASN A 77 8.58 4.59 -14.85
C ASN A 77 8.78 3.32 -15.69
N GLY A 78 9.10 2.20 -15.05
CA GLY A 78 9.44 0.93 -15.72
C GLY A 78 10.95 0.66 -15.82
N SER A 79 11.78 1.66 -15.61
CA SER A 79 13.25 1.52 -15.69
C SER A 79 14.00 2.08 -14.47
N GLY A 80 13.38 2.98 -13.72
CA GLY A 80 13.99 3.57 -12.53
C GLY A 80 13.03 4.43 -11.73
N TRP A 81 13.40 4.65 -10.46
CA TRP A 81 12.73 5.57 -9.54
C TRP A 81 13.32 6.98 -9.71
N ALA A 82 12.46 7.94 -9.93
CA ALA A 82 12.83 9.35 -10.09
C ALA A 82 11.94 10.25 -9.23
N PRO A 83 12.48 11.36 -8.66
CA PRO A 83 11.71 12.29 -7.88
C PRO A 83 10.67 13.01 -8.74
N VAL A 84 9.47 13.21 -8.16
CA VAL A 84 8.42 14.08 -8.72
C VAL A 84 8.17 15.21 -7.73
N ALA A 85 8.40 16.45 -8.16
CA ALA A 85 8.26 17.59 -7.27
C ALA A 85 6.80 17.82 -6.87
N LEU A 86 6.54 17.92 -5.58
CA LEU A 86 5.28 18.39 -5.03
C LEU A 86 5.18 19.93 -5.09
N PRO A 87 3.96 20.49 -5.11
CA PRO A 87 3.76 21.94 -5.00
C PRO A 87 4.45 22.53 -3.77
N ALA A 88 5.03 23.72 -3.91
CA ALA A 88 5.87 24.34 -2.88
C ALA A 88 5.22 24.46 -1.49
N ARG A 89 3.90 24.66 -1.43
CA ARG A 89 3.14 24.74 -0.17
C ARG A 89 3.10 23.43 0.64
N LEU A 90 3.48 22.29 0.02
CA LEU A 90 3.54 20.99 0.69
C LEU A 90 4.92 20.65 1.24
N ARG A 91 5.91 21.49 0.96
CA ARG A 91 7.29 21.22 1.36
C ARG A 91 7.54 21.43 2.86
N ASN A 92 6.70 22.23 3.51
CA ASN A 92 6.86 22.57 4.94
C ASN A 92 5.63 22.08 5.70
N VAL A 93 5.40 20.77 5.73
CA VAL A 93 4.35 20.19 6.55
C VAL A 93 4.89 19.97 7.94
N ILE A 94 4.47 20.82 8.87
CA ILE A 94 4.93 20.79 10.26
C ILE A 94 3.95 19.98 11.11
N GLY A 95 4.47 19.01 11.87
CA GLY A 95 3.75 18.36 12.96
C GLY A 95 3.27 16.94 12.70
N PRO A 96 2.59 16.31 13.66
CA PRO A 96 2.16 14.90 13.63
C PRO A 96 1.15 14.57 12.53
N TRP A 97 0.62 15.56 11.84
CA TRP A 97 -0.34 15.43 10.74
C TRP A 97 0.24 14.76 9.48
N ALA A 98 1.56 14.80 9.33
CA ALA A 98 2.25 14.14 8.23
C ALA A 98 2.12 12.62 8.25
N LEU A 99 1.80 12.02 9.39
CA LEU A 99 1.76 10.58 9.60
C LEU A 99 0.54 9.85 9.00
N PHE A 100 -0.39 10.57 8.35
CA PHE A 100 -1.67 10.00 7.87
C PHE A 100 -1.91 10.16 6.38
N SER A 101 -0.86 10.36 5.62
CA SER A 101 -0.96 10.59 4.20
C SER A 101 -0.77 9.29 3.42
N GLY A 102 -1.78 8.92 2.61
CA GLY A 102 -1.70 7.85 1.64
C GLY A 102 -1.43 8.36 0.23
N ILE A 103 -0.84 7.52 -0.60
CA ILE A 103 -0.71 7.73 -2.04
C ILE A 103 -1.42 6.59 -2.77
N TYR A 104 -2.21 6.93 -3.80
CA TYR A 104 -3.06 5.97 -4.52
C TYR A 104 -2.93 6.22 -6.02
N THR A 105 -2.75 5.18 -6.82
CA THR A 105 -2.57 5.32 -8.25
C THR A 105 -3.35 4.27 -9.03
N THR A 106 -4.04 4.70 -10.08
CA THR A 106 -4.77 3.81 -11.00
C THR A 106 -4.18 3.81 -12.41
N SER A 107 -3.34 4.81 -12.73
CA SER A 107 -2.63 4.92 -14.00
C SER A 107 -1.47 5.91 -13.93
N PRO A 108 -0.59 5.97 -14.93
CA PRO A 108 0.47 6.97 -15.02
C PRO A 108 0.01 8.43 -14.99
N SER A 109 -1.25 8.69 -15.27
CA SER A 109 -1.88 10.02 -15.29
C SER A 109 -2.98 10.20 -14.25
N ASN A 110 -3.08 9.28 -13.29
CA ASN A 110 -4.07 9.39 -12.22
C ASN A 110 -3.50 8.84 -10.91
N THR A 111 -2.84 9.73 -10.16
CA THR A 111 -2.32 9.43 -8.82
C THR A 111 -2.85 10.49 -7.86
N TRP A 112 -3.30 10.05 -6.70
CA TRP A 112 -3.86 10.90 -5.66
C TRP A 112 -3.02 10.82 -4.38
N PHE A 113 -2.90 11.94 -3.70
CA PHE A 113 -2.21 12.10 -2.43
C PHE A 113 -3.07 12.96 -1.50
N PHE A 114 -3.20 12.59 -0.22
CA PHE A 114 -4.10 13.24 0.74
C PHE A 114 -3.33 13.83 1.92
N PRO A 115 -2.67 14.98 1.76
CA PRO A 115 -1.98 15.65 2.86
C PRO A 115 -2.97 16.43 3.73
N VAL A 116 -2.67 16.48 5.03
CA VAL A 116 -3.25 17.46 5.93
C VAL A 116 -2.35 18.68 5.95
N LEU A 117 -2.89 19.85 5.66
CA LEU A 117 -2.14 21.10 5.63
C LEU A 117 -2.71 22.08 6.66
N PRO A 118 -1.85 22.86 7.34
CA PRO A 118 -2.32 23.96 8.14
C PRO A 118 -2.91 25.06 7.24
N ASP A 119 -4.15 25.44 7.48
CA ASP A 119 -4.79 26.62 6.91
C ASP A 119 -5.02 27.61 8.05
N HIS A 120 -4.18 28.66 8.15
CA HIS A 120 -4.24 29.66 9.22
C HIS A 120 -4.33 29.06 10.64
N MET A 121 -3.47 28.07 10.97
CA MET A 121 -3.43 27.34 12.24
C MET A 121 -4.56 26.29 12.44
N THR A 122 -5.40 26.09 11.46
CA THR A 122 -6.41 25.01 11.48
C THR A 122 -6.01 23.96 10.45
N PRO A 123 -5.83 22.69 10.83
CA PRO A 123 -5.54 21.65 9.87
C PRO A 123 -6.74 21.46 8.91
N VAL A 124 -6.47 21.44 7.63
CA VAL A 124 -7.47 21.23 6.57
C VAL A 124 -7.02 20.10 5.67
N GLN A 125 -7.95 19.23 5.34
CA GLN A 125 -7.70 18.12 4.44
C GLN A 125 -7.72 18.55 2.99
N TYR A 126 -6.62 18.28 2.30
CA TYR A 126 -6.50 18.46 0.86
C TYR A 126 -6.34 17.11 0.15
N ALA A 127 -6.62 17.13 -1.14
CA ALA A 127 -6.27 16.07 -2.08
C ALA A 127 -5.47 16.68 -3.23
N LEU A 128 -4.40 16.04 -3.63
CA LEU A 128 -3.64 16.36 -4.83
C LEU A 128 -3.83 15.26 -5.84
N ARG A 129 -4.05 15.64 -7.10
CA ARG A 129 -4.11 14.73 -8.22
C ARG A 129 -3.00 15.02 -9.21
N TRP A 130 -2.22 14.01 -9.53
CA TRP A 130 -1.28 13.98 -10.64
C TRP A 130 -2.01 13.56 -11.92
N ASP A 131 -1.91 14.36 -12.98
CA ASP A 131 -2.57 14.11 -14.28
C ASP A 131 -1.64 13.54 -15.35
N GLY A 132 -0.41 13.20 -14.97
CA GLY A 132 0.66 12.77 -15.87
C GLY A 132 1.73 13.83 -16.11
N ALA A 133 1.43 15.11 -15.84
CA ALA A 133 2.31 16.25 -16.05
C ALA A 133 2.44 17.17 -14.84
N ALA A 134 1.33 17.39 -14.11
CA ALA A 134 1.28 18.35 -13.01
C ALA A 134 0.35 17.87 -11.88
N TRP A 135 0.56 18.44 -10.69
CA TRP A 135 -0.31 18.28 -9.54
C TRP A 135 -1.39 19.36 -9.51
N THR A 136 -2.65 18.94 -9.46
CA THR A 136 -3.80 19.82 -9.15
C THR A 136 -4.24 19.58 -7.73
N THR A 137 -4.59 20.64 -7.00
CA THR A 137 -4.98 20.57 -5.59
C THR A 137 -6.45 20.86 -5.41
N TYR A 138 -7.11 20.04 -4.62
CA TYR A 138 -8.51 20.14 -4.23
C TYR A 138 -8.63 20.25 -2.72
N LYS A 139 -9.53 21.05 -2.21
CA LYS A 139 -9.90 21.09 -0.79
C LYS A 139 -10.99 20.03 -0.58
N VAL A 140 -10.73 19.04 0.26
CA VAL A 140 -11.67 17.93 0.51
C VAL A 140 -12.75 18.36 1.48
N THR A 141 -12.38 19.08 2.54
CA THR A 141 -13.30 19.54 3.58
C THR A 141 -13.04 20.99 3.94
N THR A 142 -14.02 21.61 4.59
CA THR A 142 -13.89 22.99 5.13
C THR A 142 -13.68 23.00 6.63
N ARG A 143 -13.63 21.84 7.25
CA ARG A 143 -13.42 21.63 8.70
C ARG A 143 -12.08 20.95 8.94
N PRO A 144 -11.59 20.92 10.16
CA PRO A 144 -10.40 20.16 10.52
C PRO A 144 -10.71 18.65 10.56
N ASP A 145 -11.00 18.08 9.39
CA ASP A 145 -11.20 16.64 9.21
C ASP A 145 -9.90 16.00 8.74
N THR A 146 -9.69 14.71 9.05
CA THR A 146 -8.53 13.95 8.64
C THR A 146 -8.94 12.78 7.77
N VAL A 147 -8.39 12.68 6.56
CA VAL A 147 -8.48 11.46 5.74
C VAL A 147 -7.45 10.46 6.25
N LEU A 148 -7.90 9.27 6.55
CA LEU A 148 -7.09 8.15 7.04
C LEU A 148 -6.74 7.18 5.91
N ASP A 149 -7.69 7.00 4.97
CA ASP A 149 -7.52 6.10 3.84
C ASP A 149 -8.42 6.52 2.67
N ALA A 150 -8.18 5.98 1.45
CA ALA A 150 -8.98 6.31 0.27
C ALA A 150 -9.09 5.13 -0.70
N ALA A 151 -10.20 5.09 -1.45
CA ALA A 151 -10.37 4.24 -2.61
C ALA A 151 -10.43 5.10 -3.88
N VAL A 152 -9.55 4.83 -4.84
CA VAL A 152 -9.40 5.62 -6.06
C VAL A 152 -9.68 4.74 -7.27
N PHE A 153 -10.74 5.03 -8.02
CA PHE A 153 -11.13 4.25 -9.20
C PHE A 153 -10.79 4.97 -10.51
N SER A 154 -10.96 6.28 -10.53
CA SER A 154 -10.66 7.10 -11.69
C SER A 154 -10.30 8.53 -11.28
N SER A 155 -10.13 9.41 -12.27
CA SER A 155 -9.95 10.84 -12.03
C SER A 155 -11.22 11.56 -11.57
N THR A 156 -12.37 10.92 -11.71
CA THR A 156 -13.70 11.45 -11.40
C THR A 156 -14.48 10.61 -10.40
N ASP A 157 -13.85 9.58 -9.82
CA ASP A 157 -14.47 8.70 -8.85
C ASP A 157 -13.45 8.33 -7.78
N VAL A 158 -13.50 9.05 -6.66
CA VAL A 158 -12.57 8.90 -5.54
C VAL A 158 -13.33 9.01 -4.22
N TRP A 159 -13.09 8.07 -3.35
CA TRP A 159 -13.66 8.02 -2.01
C TRP A 159 -12.59 8.27 -0.96
N ALA A 160 -12.82 9.22 -0.08
CA ALA A 160 -11.93 9.55 1.04
C ALA A 160 -12.63 9.24 2.36
N PHE A 161 -11.97 8.51 3.22
CA PHE A 161 -12.48 7.99 4.49
C PHE A 161 -11.64 8.49 5.64
N GLY A 162 -12.29 8.88 6.74
CA GLY A 162 -11.58 9.41 7.89
C GLY A 162 -12.49 9.84 9.02
N GLU A 163 -12.04 10.82 9.77
CA GLU A 163 -12.69 11.31 10.98
C GLU A 163 -12.77 12.83 11.06
N ALA A 164 -13.79 13.33 11.75
CA ALA A 164 -13.92 14.73 12.07
C ALA A 164 -13.00 15.10 13.24
N GLY A 165 -12.31 16.23 13.06
CA GLY A 165 -11.35 16.72 14.06
C GLY A 165 -9.93 16.25 13.77
N ALA A 166 -8.97 17.08 14.21
CA ALA A 166 -7.56 16.84 14.02
C ALA A 166 -6.84 16.57 15.34
N SER A 167 -7.56 16.17 16.39
CA SER A 167 -7.02 16.02 17.73
C SER A 167 -6.82 14.58 18.14
N PHE A 168 -5.71 14.29 18.81
CA PHE A 168 -5.51 13.05 19.56
C PHE A 168 -6.26 13.10 20.91
N PRO A 169 -6.82 11.98 21.37
CA PRO A 169 -6.91 10.65 20.78
C PRO A 169 -7.95 10.60 19.67
N ARG A 170 -7.65 9.82 18.64
CA ARG A 170 -8.43 9.59 17.42
C ARG A 170 -9.78 8.94 17.73
N TYR A 171 -10.62 8.96 16.74
CA TYR A 171 -11.94 8.39 16.59
C TYR A 171 -13.06 9.41 16.78
N GLY A 172 -12.90 10.57 16.14
CA GLY A 172 -13.99 11.50 15.87
C GLY A 172 -15.10 10.85 15.06
N PRO A 173 -16.23 11.54 14.88
CA PRO A 173 -17.29 11.08 13.96
C PRO A 173 -16.74 10.79 12.57
N ALA A 174 -17.28 9.74 11.92
CA ALA A 174 -16.88 9.36 10.58
C ALA A 174 -17.05 10.49 9.57
N VAL A 175 -16.04 10.69 8.75
CA VAL A 175 -16.06 11.59 7.60
C VAL A 175 -15.80 10.77 6.36
N VAL A 176 -16.82 10.64 5.49
CA VAL A 176 -16.67 10.02 4.17
C VAL A 176 -17.04 11.04 3.12
N ARG A 177 -16.18 11.18 2.12
CA ARG A 177 -16.34 12.08 1.00
C ARG A 177 -16.19 11.33 -0.31
N HIS A 178 -17.06 11.62 -1.26
CA HIS A 178 -17.00 11.10 -2.61
C HIS A 178 -16.77 12.23 -3.60
N TRP A 179 -15.72 12.12 -4.41
CA TRP A 179 -15.40 12.99 -5.53
C TRP A 179 -16.07 12.46 -6.79
N ASP A 180 -16.97 13.26 -7.38
CA ASP A 180 -17.73 12.92 -8.59
C ASP A 180 -17.14 13.53 -9.88
N GLY A 181 -15.88 14.00 -9.82
CA GLY A 181 -15.23 14.73 -10.92
C GLY A 181 -15.42 16.24 -10.87
N THR A 182 -16.35 16.72 -10.05
CA THR A 182 -16.69 18.15 -9.94
C THR A 182 -16.63 18.66 -8.51
N ALA A 183 -17.08 17.87 -7.54
CA ALA A 183 -17.14 18.26 -6.14
C ALA A 183 -17.00 17.08 -5.19
N TRP A 184 -16.49 17.35 -3.99
CA TRP A 184 -16.49 16.42 -2.87
C TRP A 184 -17.84 16.46 -2.16
N ARG A 185 -18.55 15.33 -2.14
CA ARG A 185 -19.86 15.18 -1.50
C ARG A 185 -19.76 14.33 -0.22
N ALA A 186 -20.49 14.73 0.80
CA ALA A 186 -20.58 13.93 2.03
C ALA A 186 -21.40 12.67 1.78
N VAL A 187 -20.91 11.53 2.27
CA VAL A 187 -21.62 10.25 2.25
C VAL A 187 -21.76 9.74 3.69
N ALA A 188 -22.96 9.30 4.03
CA ALA A 188 -23.21 8.69 5.34
C ALA A 188 -22.76 7.21 5.34
N VAL A 189 -22.16 6.78 6.44
CA VAL A 189 -21.85 5.37 6.70
C VAL A 189 -22.69 4.87 7.89
N PRO A 190 -23.03 3.57 7.94
CA PRO A 190 -24.00 3.07 8.92
C PRO A 190 -23.46 3.08 10.36
N VAL A 191 -22.19 2.78 10.55
CA VAL A 191 -21.57 2.67 11.88
C VAL A 191 -20.06 2.93 11.80
N GLY A 192 -19.52 3.44 12.89
CA GLY A 192 -18.09 3.51 13.12
C GLY A 192 -17.34 4.54 12.27
N THR A 193 -16.08 4.72 12.62
CA THR A 193 -15.12 5.56 11.89
C THR A 193 -14.24 4.65 11.06
N PRO A 194 -14.28 4.74 9.70
CA PRO A 194 -13.41 3.96 8.83
C PRO A 194 -11.94 4.32 9.06
N VAL A 195 -11.08 3.32 9.23
CA VAL A 195 -9.64 3.51 9.48
C VAL A 195 -8.77 2.91 8.38
N THR A 196 -9.28 1.91 7.66
CA THR A 196 -8.62 1.34 6.47
C THR A 196 -9.68 0.86 5.48
N VAL A 197 -9.35 0.98 4.20
CA VAL A 197 -10.30 0.79 3.10
C VAL A 197 -9.61 0.05 1.96
N ASP A 198 -10.35 -0.81 1.27
CA ASP A 198 -9.98 -1.34 -0.02
C ASP A 198 -11.16 -1.25 -1.00
N GLY A 199 -10.88 -0.83 -2.22
CA GLY A 199 -11.89 -0.65 -3.27
C GLY A 199 -11.56 -1.49 -4.49
N VAL A 200 -12.41 -2.48 -4.76
CA VAL A 200 -12.29 -3.34 -5.95
C VAL A 200 -12.84 -2.63 -7.19
N ALA A 201 -13.99 -1.95 -7.03
CA ALA A 201 -14.69 -1.21 -8.07
C ALA A 201 -15.54 -0.10 -7.45
N PRO A 202 -16.05 0.87 -8.25
CA PRO A 202 -16.95 1.92 -7.75
C PRO A 202 -18.19 1.42 -7.02
N GLY A 203 -18.65 0.23 -7.34
CA GLY A 203 -19.77 -0.46 -6.70
C GLY A 203 -19.36 -1.52 -5.68
N ASP A 204 -18.10 -1.62 -5.31
CA ASP A 204 -17.58 -2.63 -4.39
C ASP A 204 -16.42 -2.04 -3.57
N ILE A 205 -16.74 -1.49 -2.40
CA ILE A 205 -15.78 -0.88 -1.49
C ILE A 205 -15.94 -1.50 -0.11
N TRP A 206 -14.84 -1.92 0.44
CA TRP A 206 -14.76 -2.48 1.78
C TRP A 206 -14.04 -1.52 2.71
N ALA A 207 -14.57 -1.35 3.91
CA ALA A 207 -13.96 -0.52 4.94
C ALA A 207 -13.95 -1.24 6.27
N LEU A 208 -12.87 -1.10 7.00
CA LEU A 208 -12.72 -1.56 8.36
C LEU A 208 -12.67 -0.34 9.28
N GLY A 209 -13.45 -0.36 10.32
CA GLY A 209 -13.58 0.79 11.21
C GLY A 209 -13.79 0.40 12.65
N VAL A 210 -13.87 1.42 13.51
CA VAL A 210 -14.13 1.28 14.93
C VAL A 210 -15.49 1.87 15.29
N SER A 211 -16.26 1.16 16.11
CA SER A 211 -17.59 1.60 16.53
C SER A 211 -17.51 2.85 17.40
N GLN A 212 -18.26 3.88 17.05
CA GLN A 212 -18.33 5.12 17.84
C GLN A 212 -18.88 4.91 19.27
N ALA A 213 -19.73 3.92 19.47
CA ALA A 213 -20.28 3.62 20.79
C ALA A 213 -19.23 3.23 21.84
N THR A 214 -17.98 2.96 21.39
CA THR A 214 -16.88 2.49 22.23
C THR A 214 -15.71 3.45 22.31
N ILE A 215 -15.83 4.67 21.77
CA ILE A 215 -14.75 5.69 21.76
C ILE A 215 -14.19 6.00 23.16
N HIS A 216 -15.01 5.88 24.19
CA HIS A 216 -14.61 6.13 25.58
C HIS A 216 -14.23 4.86 26.35
N HIS A 217 -14.24 3.69 25.70
CA HIS A 217 -13.93 2.41 26.34
C HIS A 217 -12.67 1.79 25.75
N VAL A 218 -11.91 1.10 26.60
CA VAL A 218 -10.66 0.42 26.25
C VAL A 218 -10.84 -0.68 25.19
N HIS A 219 -12.08 -1.08 24.91
CA HIS A 219 -12.43 -2.12 23.94
C HIS A 219 -13.30 -1.53 22.83
N GLN A 220 -12.65 -1.10 21.75
CA GLN A 220 -13.36 -0.66 20.55
C GLN A 220 -13.80 -1.88 19.75
N ALA A 221 -15.09 -1.94 19.42
CA ALA A 221 -15.57 -2.98 18.51
C ALA A 221 -15.12 -2.64 17.07
N ILE A 222 -14.46 -3.59 16.44
CA ILE A 222 -14.09 -3.51 15.03
C ILE A 222 -15.32 -3.85 14.20
N VAL A 223 -15.59 -3.07 13.15
CA VAL A 223 -16.73 -3.21 12.25
C VAL A 223 -16.27 -3.21 10.83
N ALA A 224 -16.64 -4.24 10.07
CA ALA A 224 -16.49 -4.23 8.62
C ALA A 224 -17.73 -3.56 7.98
N MET A 225 -17.51 -2.81 6.92
CA MET A 225 -18.56 -2.16 6.14
C MET A 225 -18.34 -2.46 4.67
N HIS A 226 -19.42 -2.68 3.93
CA HIS A 226 -19.37 -2.95 2.49
C HIS A 226 -20.33 -2.04 1.73
N TRP A 227 -19.83 -1.36 0.72
CA TRP A 227 -20.57 -0.59 -0.27
C TRP A 227 -20.84 -1.47 -1.49
N ASN A 228 -22.10 -1.62 -1.86
CA ASN A 228 -22.53 -2.47 -2.98
C ASN A 228 -22.91 -1.67 -4.24
N GLY A 229 -22.48 -0.41 -4.33
CA GLY A 229 -22.83 0.51 -5.42
C GLY A 229 -24.07 1.35 -5.15
N THR A 230 -24.88 1.00 -4.15
CA THR A 230 -26.13 1.73 -3.82
C THR A 230 -26.24 2.09 -2.34
N ALA A 231 -25.74 1.21 -1.47
CA ALA A 231 -25.85 1.39 -0.02
C ALA A 231 -24.68 0.76 0.70
N TRP A 232 -24.35 1.34 1.86
CA TRP A 232 -23.44 0.75 2.83
C TRP A 232 -24.17 -0.23 3.73
N SER A 233 -23.56 -1.38 3.99
CA SER A 233 -23.99 -2.35 5.00
C SER A 233 -22.89 -2.58 6.02
N ALA A 234 -23.29 -2.77 7.30
CA ALA A 234 -22.38 -3.16 8.37
C ALA A 234 -22.35 -4.68 8.49
N LEU A 235 -21.17 -5.24 8.55
CA LEU A 235 -20.91 -6.68 8.67
C LEU A 235 -20.22 -6.95 10.00
N ARG A 236 -20.84 -7.80 10.83
CA ARG A 236 -20.29 -8.11 12.14
C ARG A 236 -19.11 -9.07 12.01
N LEU A 237 -17.97 -8.69 12.57
CA LEU A 237 -16.80 -9.54 12.69
C LEU A 237 -16.91 -10.46 13.91
N PRO A 238 -16.28 -11.65 13.89
CA PRO A 238 -16.04 -12.45 15.09
C PRO A 238 -15.28 -11.64 16.14
N THR A 239 -15.52 -11.93 17.41
CA THR A 239 -14.83 -11.27 18.53
C THR A 239 -13.86 -12.23 19.17
N PHE A 240 -12.69 -11.74 19.57
CA PHE A 240 -11.62 -12.54 20.15
C PHE A 240 -11.19 -12.00 21.51
N ALA A 241 -10.84 -12.91 22.41
CA ALA A 241 -10.23 -12.51 23.67
C ALA A 241 -8.86 -11.83 23.39
N PRO A 242 -8.51 -10.75 24.10
CA PRO A 242 -7.22 -10.10 23.98
C PRO A 242 -6.06 -11.08 24.16
N VAL A 243 -4.94 -10.84 23.49
CA VAL A 243 -3.71 -11.64 23.68
C VAL A 243 -3.20 -11.47 25.10
N LYS A 244 -3.30 -10.25 25.62
CA LYS A 244 -2.91 -9.87 26.97
C LYS A 244 -3.92 -8.81 27.47
N SER A 245 -4.22 -8.82 28.76
CA SER A 245 -5.09 -7.80 29.37
C SER A 245 -4.59 -6.39 29.06
N GLY A 246 -5.47 -5.50 28.62
CA GLY A 246 -5.14 -4.13 28.23
C GLY A 246 -4.70 -3.96 26.79
N TYR A 247 -4.63 -5.04 25.98
CA TYR A 247 -4.25 -5.01 24.56
C TYR A 247 -5.39 -5.57 23.71
N PRO A 248 -6.43 -4.79 23.41
CA PRO A 248 -7.51 -5.22 22.53
C PRO A 248 -6.99 -5.43 21.10
N TRP A 249 -7.76 -6.17 20.32
CA TRP A 249 -7.52 -6.28 18.89
C TRP A 249 -7.88 -4.96 18.20
N ALA A 250 -7.08 -4.58 17.23
CA ALA A 250 -7.26 -3.37 16.41
C ALA A 250 -7.35 -3.74 14.94
N ALA A 251 -8.16 -3.00 14.20
CA ALA A 251 -8.21 -3.05 12.75
C ALA A 251 -6.88 -2.62 12.16
N THR A 252 -6.23 -3.49 11.40
CA THR A 252 -4.91 -3.22 10.82
C THR A 252 -4.99 -3.08 9.31
N ALA A 253 -5.65 -4.01 8.64
CA ALA A 253 -5.79 -3.98 7.20
C ALA A 253 -7.07 -4.69 6.74
N ILE A 254 -7.61 -4.21 5.63
CA ILE A 254 -8.64 -4.90 4.85
C ILE A 254 -8.14 -4.99 3.41
N SER A 255 -8.41 -6.12 2.76
CA SER A 255 -8.16 -6.29 1.35
C SER A 255 -9.25 -7.14 0.72
N ALA A 256 -9.70 -6.78 -0.48
CA ALA A 256 -10.80 -7.44 -1.17
C ALA A 256 -10.43 -7.77 -2.60
N ALA A 257 -10.93 -8.92 -3.06
CA ALA A 257 -10.87 -9.32 -4.47
C ALA A 257 -12.24 -9.24 -5.14
N GLY A 258 -13.30 -8.98 -4.36
CA GLY A 258 -14.67 -8.83 -4.84
C GLY A 258 -15.70 -8.84 -3.71
N PRO A 259 -17.01 -8.74 -4.05
CA PRO A 259 -18.08 -8.63 -3.06
C PRO A 259 -18.29 -9.91 -2.22
N GLN A 260 -17.68 -11.02 -2.65
CA GLN A 260 -17.74 -12.32 -1.97
C GLN A 260 -16.35 -12.78 -1.47
N ASP A 261 -15.34 -11.95 -1.60
CA ASP A 261 -13.97 -12.29 -1.23
C ASP A 261 -13.27 -11.06 -0.66
N ALA A 262 -13.26 -10.99 0.66
CA ALA A 262 -12.57 -9.94 1.40
C ALA A 262 -11.83 -10.52 2.61
N TRP A 263 -10.73 -9.90 2.97
CA TRP A 263 -9.85 -10.33 4.02
C TRP A 263 -9.58 -9.21 5.01
N VAL A 264 -9.54 -9.57 6.27
CA VAL A 264 -9.28 -8.65 7.38
C VAL A 264 -8.13 -9.17 8.21
N ALA A 265 -7.19 -8.28 8.51
CA ALA A 265 -6.16 -8.51 9.50
C ALA A 265 -6.42 -7.66 10.74
N GLU A 266 -6.39 -8.29 11.90
CA GLU A 266 -6.43 -7.64 13.20
C GLU A 266 -5.14 -7.95 13.96
N THR A 267 -4.53 -6.93 14.56
CA THR A 267 -3.36 -7.06 15.43
C THR A 267 -3.66 -6.48 16.82
N PRO A 268 -2.94 -6.89 17.87
CA PRO A 268 -3.10 -6.25 19.16
C PRO A 268 -2.76 -4.76 19.09
N ALA A 269 -3.60 -3.91 19.64
CA ALA A 269 -3.34 -2.49 19.71
C ALA A 269 -2.06 -2.19 20.49
N ALA A 270 -1.25 -1.24 19.99
CA ALA A 270 -0.09 -0.77 20.73
C ALA A 270 -0.50 0.01 21.98
N SER A 271 0.27 -0.12 23.05
CA SER A 271 0.10 0.69 24.25
C SER A 271 0.42 2.15 23.96
N GLN A 272 -0.49 3.04 24.25
CA GLN A 272 -0.26 4.50 24.11
C GLN A 272 0.87 5.03 25.00
N GLN A 273 1.15 4.33 26.12
CA GLN A 273 2.19 4.76 27.05
C GLN A 273 3.59 4.30 26.68
N THR A 274 3.71 3.09 26.10
CA THR A 274 5.01 2.45 25.85
C THR A 274 5.29 2.21 24.37
N GLY A 275 4.29 2.37 23.49
CA GLY A 275 4.40 1.97 22.08
C GLY A 275 4.46 0.45 21.88
N PHE A 276 4.53 -0.33 22.96
CA PHE A 276 4.62 -1.78 22.88
C PHE A 276 3.31 -2.40 22.40
N SER A 277 3.40 -3.33 21.47
CA SER A 277 2.29 -4.21 21.04
C SER A 277 2.71 -5.66 21.22
N PRO A 278 1.92 -6.52 21.89
CA PRO A 278 2.19 -7.94 21.96
C PRO A 278 2.07 -8.60 20.59
N ALA A 279 2.71 -9.75 20.43
CA ALA A 279 2.55 -10.58 19.23
C ALA A 279 1.09 -11.00 19.04
N GLY A 280 0.61 -10.95 17.81
CA GLY A 280 -0.69 -11.47 17.45
C GLY A 280 -1.13 -11.04 16.05
N LEU A 281 -1.74 -11.98 15.35
CA LEU A 281 -2.42 -11.77 14.08
C LEU A 281 -3.66 -12.62 14.04
N ILE A 282 -4.80 -12.01 13.77
CA ILE A 282 -6.02 -12.72 13.38
C ILE A 282 -6.26 -12.39 11.90
N LEU A 283 -6.44 -13.44 11.12
CA LEU A 283 -6.86 -13.35 9.72
C LEU A 283 -8.28 -13.86 9.58
N LEU A 284 -9.14 -13.03 9.02
CA LEU A 284 -10.53 -13.35 8.71
C LEU A 284 -10.76 -13.31 7.21
N HIS A 285 -11.57 -14.23 6.72
CA HIS A 285 -11.98 -14.29 5.32
C HIS A 285 -13.49 -14.23 5.19
N TRP A 286 -14.01 -13.32 4.38
CA TRP A 286 -15.39 -13.23 3.94
C TRP A 286 -15.61 -14.08 2.68
N ASN A 287 -16.57 -15.00 2.75
CA ASN A 287 -16.88 -15.92 1.64
C ASN A 287 -18.20 -15.59 0.92
N GLY A 288 -18.64 -14.33 1.02
CA GLY A 288 -19.91 -13.87 0.47
C GLY A 288 -21.11 -14.01 1.43
N SER A 289 -20.95 -14.69 2.57
CA SER A 289 -22.04 -14.90 3.53
C SER A 289 -21.61 -14.75 4.99
N THR A 290 -20.41 -15.18 5.32
CA THR A 290 -19.92 -15.17 6.72
C THR A 290 -18.43 -14.92 6.76
N TRP A 291 -17.98 -14.28 7.84
CA TRP A 291 -16.57 -14.19 8.20
C TRP A 291 -16.11 -15.49 8.84
N ARG A 292 -14.99 -16.02 8.39
CA ARG A 292 -14.33 -17.21 8.96
C ARG A 292 -12.93 -16.85 9.43
N THR A 293 -12.53 -17.34 10.59
CA THR A 293 -11.16 -17.24 11.05
C THR A 293 -10.30 -18.21 10.25
N VAL A 294 -9.34 -17.70 9.54
CA VAL A 294 -8.40 -18.47 8.73
C VAL A 294 -7.11 -18.72 9.50
N ALA A 295 -6.65 -17.72 10.24
CA ALA A 295 -5.49 -17.84 11.11
C ALA A 295 -5.69 -17.09 12.42
N ASN A 296 -5.10 -17.63 13.50
CA ASN A 296 -4.96 -16.99 14.80
C ASN A 296 -3.53 -17.28 15.28
N ASN A 297 -2.60 -16.47 14.78
CA ASN A 297 -1.18 -16.60 15.09
C ASN A 297 -0.82 -15.62 16.21
N ARG A 298 -0.24 -16.13 17.29
CA ARG A 298 0.13 -15.34 18.47
C ARG A 298 1.64 -15.13 18.61
N THR A 299 2.40 -15.41 17.55
CA THR A 299 3.86 -15.27 17.52
C THR A 299 4.36 -14.21 16.53
N LEU A 300 3.53 -13.78 15.59
CA LEU A 300 3.87 -12.71 14.64
C LEU A 300 3.79 -11.35 15.33
N HIS A 301 4.83 -10.55 15.18
CA HIS A 301 4.91 -9.20 15.72
C HIS A 301 4.79 -8.15 14.62
N GLY A 302 4.21 -7.00 14.96
CA GLY A 302 4.27 -5.79 14.16
C GLY A 302 3.91 -6.00 12.68
N VAL A 303 2.81 -6.69 12.40
CA VAL A 303 2.30 -6.81 11.03
C VAL A 303 1.88 -5.43 10.54
N THR A 304 2.52 -4.96 9.48
CA THR A 304 2.38 -3.58 8.99
C THR A 304 1.86 -3.49 7.56
N GLY A 305 1.85 -4.58 6.81
CA GLY A 305 1.36 -4.64 5.44
C GLY A 305 0.65 -5.95 5.14
N LEU A 306 -0.37 -5.89 4.31
CA LEU A 306 -1.11 -7.04 3.78
C LEU A 306 -1.47 -6.76 2.33
N THR A 307 -1.12 -7.64 1.42
CA THR A 307 -1.56 -7.56 0.03
C THR A 307 -1.84 -8.94 -0.54
N PRO A 308 -2.95 -9.15 -1.27
CA PRO A 308 -3.25 -10.42 -1.92
C PRO A 308 -2.17 -10.77 -2.93
N ASP A 309 -1.88 -12.07 -3.06
CA ASP A 309 -0.93 -12.57 -4.06
C ASP A 309 -1.57 -12.86 -5.42
N GLY A 310 -2.90 -12.83 -5.50
CA GLY A 310 -3.68 -13.14 -6.69
C GLY A 310 -4.03 -14.63 -6.84
N ASP A 311 -3.51 -15.50 -5.97
CA ASP A 311 -3.71 -16.96 -5.99
C ASP A 311 -4.40 -17.48 -4.72
N GLY A 312 -5.11 -16.59 -4.00
CA GLY A 312 -5.83 -16.92 -2.77
C GLY A 312 -4.96 -16.94 -1.52
N GLY A 313 -3.77 -16.38 -1.61
CA GLY A 313 -2.86 -16.12 -0.50
C GLY A 313 -2.54 -14.63 -0.34
N PHE A 314 -1.55 -14.33 0.54
CA PHE A 314 -1.12 -12.96 0.82
C PHE A 314 0.37 -12.87 1.04
N TRP A 315 0.87 -11.66 0.80
CA TRP A 315 2.10 -11.19 1.37
C TRP A 315 1.84 -10.31 2.57
N LEU A 316 2.62 -10.53 3.63
CA LEU A 316 2.62 -9.77 4.87
C LEU A 316 4.03 -9.23 5.13
N THR A 317 4.11 -8.13 5.84
CA THR A 317 5.35 -7.67 6.46
C THR A 317 5.21 -7.72 7.97
N ALA A 318 6.25 -8.18 8.66
CA ALA A 318 6.27 -8.30 10.11
C ALA A 318 7.63 -7.91 10.67
N THR A 319 7.65 -7.35 11.88
CA THR A 319 8.90 -7.02 12.58
C THR A 319 9.44 -8.22 13.33
N ASP A 320 10.77 -8.31 13.46
CA ASP A 320 11.41 -9.29 14.34
C ASP A 320 11.27 -8.84 15.82
N PRO A 321 10.66 -9.65 16.70
CA PRO A 321 10.49 -9.29 18.11
C PRO A 321 11.82 -9.13 18.87
N ALA A 322 12.88 -9.78 18.41
CA ALA A 322 14.21 -9.70 19.02
C ALA A 322 15.03 -8.52 18.51
N ASN A 323 14.68 -7.99 17.33
CA ASN A 323 15.36 -6.87 16.70
C ASN A 323 14.36 -6.00 15.90
N PRO A 324 13.87 -4.89 16.46
CA PRO A 324 12.90 -4.03 15.79
C PRO A 324 13.42 -3.39 14.49
N ASN A 325 14.73 -3.44 14.25
CA ASN A 325 15.36 -2.98 13.00
C ASN A 325 15.48 -4.09 11.94
N ALA A 326 14.96 -5.27 12.22
CA ALA A 326 14.87 -6.38 11.31
C ALA A 326 13.41 -6.78 11.14
N GLY A 327 13.07 -7.34 9.98
CA GLY A 327 11.72 -7.81 9.73
C GLY A 327 11.70 -8.89 8.66
N ASP A 328 10.60 -9.59 8.65
CA ASP A 328 10.33 -10.66 7.71
C ASP A 328 9.30 -10.25 6.69
N ILE A 329 9.44 -10.75 5.49
CA ILE A 329 8.41 -10.79 4.47
C ILE A 329 7.83 -12.20 4.50
N ILE A 330 6.53 -12.28 4.68
CA ILE A 330 5.83 -13.53 4.94
C ILE A 330 4.86 -13.82 3.82
N ASP A 331 4.97 -14.98 3.21
CA ASP A 331 4.01 -15.53 2.29
C ASP A 331 3.03 -16.44 3.06
N TYR A 332 1.73 -16.16 2.94
CA TYR A 332 0.68 -17.02 3.49
C TYR A 332 -0.10 -17.67 2.35
N ARG A 333 -0.03 -18.98 2.25
CA ARG A 333 -0.76 -19.78 1.25
C ARG A 333 -1.31 -21.06 1.87
N HIS A 334 -2.56 -21.36 1.59
CA HIS A 334 -3.22 -22.61 1.97
C HIS A 334 -3.06 -23.00 3.45
N GLY A 335 -3.11 -22.00 4.35
CA GLY A 335 -2.98 -22.22 5.79
C GLY A 335 -1.54 -22.24 6.32
N THR A 336 -0.54 -22.00 5.47
CA THR A 336 0.88 -22.04 5.84
C THR A 336 1.51 -20.66 5.73
N PHE A 337 2.25 -20.25 6.76
CA PHE A 337 3.10 -19.06 6.74
C PHE A 337 4.53 -19.47 6.40
N THR A 338 5.09 -18.90 5.36
CA THR A 338 6.50 -19.03 5.00
C THR A 338 7.19 -17.71 5.19
N SER A 339 8.11 -17.62 6.16
CA SER A 339 8.82 -16.40 6.50
C SER A 339 10.19 -16.37 5.84
N GLN A 340 10.61 -15.21 5.38
CA GLN A 340 11.96 -14.93 4.92
C GLN A 340 12.39 -13.54 5.39
N PRO A 341 13.66 -13.37 5.85
CA PRO A 341 14.17 -12.06 6.21
C PRO A 341 14.08 -11.08 5.04
N ALA A 342 13.77 -9.82 5.34
CA ALA A 342 13.87 -8.76 4.33
C ALA A 342 15.32 -8.69 3.81
N PRO A 343 15.55 -8.58 2.49
CA PRO A 343 16.88 -8.50 1.91
C PRO A 343 17.71 -7.38 2.51
N ALA A 344 18.96 -7.66 2.85
CA ALA A 344 19.90 -6.66 3.35
C ALA A 344 21.33 -6.94 2.86
N PRO A 345 22.15 -5.92 2.57
CA PRO A 345 23.56 -6.08 2.29
C PRO A 345 24.34 -6.56 3.53
N HIS A 346 25.54 -7.08 3.32
CA HIS A 346 26.40 -7.45 4.43
C HIS A 346 26.66 -6.25 5.37
N GLY A 347 26.45 -6.46 6.66
CA GLY A 347 26.62 -5.43 7.69
C GLY A 347 25.36 -4.61 7.98
N TYR A 348 24.21 -4.95 7.35
CA TYR A 348 22.91 -4.36 7.62
C TYR A 348 21.89 -5.40 8.03
N THR A 349 20.86 -4.96 8.75
CA THR A 349 19.59 -5.68 8.90
C THR A 349 18.53 -4.98 8.05
N GLY A 350 17.63 -5.74 7.45
CA GLY A 350 16.51 -5.23 6.63
C GLY A 350 15.17 -5.37 7.34
N ALA A 351 14.31 -4.40 7.18
CA ALA A 351 12.90 -4.47 7.55
C ALA A 351 12.03 -3.98 6.40
N ALA A 352 10.80 -4.47 6.29
CA ALA A 352 9.81 -3.98 5.34
C ALA A 352 8.58 -3.47 6.10
N SER A 353 8.05 -2.31 5.70
CA SER A 353 6.95 -1.63 6.41
C SER A 353 5.66 -1.50 5.60
N GLY A 354 5.71 -1.68 4.30
CA GLY A 354 4.55 -1.63 3.42
C GLY A 354 4.78 -2.52 2.21
N ILE A 355 3.72 -3.12 1.70
CA ILE A 355 3.78 -4.03 0.56
C ILE A 355 2.58 -3.80 -0.36
N VAL A 356 2.80 -3.82 -1.66
CA VAL A 356 1.76 -3.63 -2.66
C VAL A 356 1.98 -4.53 -3.88
N ALA A 357 0.91 -5.12 -4.37
CA ALA A 357 0.93 -5.86 -5.63
C ALA A 357 1.13 -4.92 -6.82
N VAL A 358 1.84 -5.41 -7.86
CA VAL A 358 1.94 -4.74 -9.15
C VAL A 358 0.92 -5.35 -10.10
N PRO A 359 -0.20 -4.67 -10.37
CA PRO A 359 -1.30 -5.27 -11.14
C PRO A 359 -0.86 -5.88 -12.47
N GLY A 360 -1.33 -7.10 -12.76
CA GLY A 360 -1.08 -7.80 -14.01
C GLY A 360 0.32 -8.41 -14.18
N THR A 361 1.14 -8.50 -13.12
CA THR A 361 2.53 -8.96 -13.26
C THR A 361 2.96 -10.10 -12.34
N GLY A 362 2.22 -10.39 -11.28
CA GLY A 362 2.66 -11.29 -10.20
C GLY A 362 3.86 -10.74 -9.38
N SER A 363 4.30 -9.51 -9.67
CA SER A 363 5.37 -8.83 -8.93
C SER A 363 4.81 -7.99 -7.79
N PHE A 364 5.67 -7.66 -6.81
CA PHE A 364 5.30 -6.81 -5.67
C PHE A 364 6.40 -5.78 -5.42
N TRP A 365 5.99 -4.67 -4.83
CA TRP A 365 6.88 -3.69 -4.24
C TRP A 365 6.72 -3.69 -2.73
N ALA A 366 7.82 -3.50 -2.00
CA ALA A 366 7.78 -3.20 -0.59
C ALA A 366 8.69 -2.02 -0.28
N ALA A 367 8.24 -1.19 0.65
CA ALA A 367 9.08 -0.15 1.23
C ALA A 367 9.88 -0.75 2.37
N GLY A 368 11.17 -0.47 2.43
CA GLY A 368 12.07 -1.08 3.37
C GLY A 368 12.94 -0.06 4.11
N MET A 369 13.62 -0.56 5.12
CA MET A 369 14.63 0.15 5.90
C MET A 369 15.82 -0.77 6.14
N LEU A 370 17.00 -0.29 5.82
CA LEU A 370 18.28 -0.91 6.12
C LEU A 370 18.87 -0.25 7.34
N THR A 371 19.21 -1.02 8.37
CA THR A 371 19.87 -0.50 9.57
C THR A 371 21.24 -1.12 9.69
N ALA A 372 22.28 -0.29 9.76
CA ALA A 372 23.65 -0.76 9.93
C ALA A 372 23.83 -1.45 11.29
N VAL A 373 24.35 -2.66 11.29
CA VAL A 373 24.62 -3.46 12.50
C VAL A 373 25.61 -2.75 13.42
N LYS A 374 26.57 -2.02 12.85
CA LYS A 374 27.50 -1.16 13.60
C LYS A 374 27.13 0.30 13.40
N GLY A 375 26.82 1.00 14.50
CA GLY A 375 26.53 2.42 14.49
C GLY A 375 25.04 2.78 14.37
N GLY A 376 24.14 1.80 14.10
CA GLY A 376 22.69 1.99 14.17
C GLY A 376 22.11 3.01 13.17
N THR A 377 22.85 3.35 12.10
CA THR A 377 22.34 4.29 11.09
C THR A 377 21.41 3.58 10.12
N SER A 378 20.29 4.24 9.84
CA SER A 378 19.28 3.69 8.92
C SER A 378 19.32 4.38 7.55
N GLU A 379 18.96 3.63 6.53
CA GLU A 379 18.77 4.04 5.15
C GLU A 379 17.46 3.45 4.65
N THR A 380 16.75 4.17 3.82
CA THR A 380 15.52 3.66 3.20
C THR A 380 15.85 2.89 1.93
N ASP A 381 15.19 1.77 1.73
CA ASP A 381 15.28 1.00 0.51
C ASP A 381 13.90 0.66 -0.07
N ILE A 382 13.90 0.25 -1.33
CA ILE A 382 12.74 -0.30 -2.01
C ILE A 382 13.08 -1.71 -2.43
N LEU A 383 12.24 -2.62 -2.02
CA LEU A 383 12.32 -4.03 -2.35
C LEU A 383 11.38 -4.37 -3.49
N ARG A 384 11.80 -5.29 -4.35
CA ARG A 384 10.97 -5.83 -5.41
C ARG A 384 10.97 -7.34 -5.37
N TYR A 385 9.78 -7.94 -5.44
CA TYR A 385 9.60 -9.35 -5.76
C TYR A 385 9.36 -9.52 -7.25
N SER A 386 10.06 -10.50 -7.84
CA SER A 386 9.79 -10.97 -9.21
C SER A 386 9.51 -12.47 -9.16
N PRO A 387 8.40 -12.93 -9.80
CA PRO A 387 8.01 -14.35 -9.85
C PRO A 387 8.97 -15.17 -10.70
#